data_55c434206f0fe7fb76ed429a733f1c86
#
_entry.id   55c434206f0fe7fb76ed429a733f1c86
#
_cell.length_a   1.000
_cell.length_b   1.000
_cell.length_c   1.000
_cell.angle_alpha   90.00
_cell.angle_beta   90.00
_cell.angle_gamma   90.00
#
_symmetry.space_group_name_H-M   'P 1'
#
loop_
_entity.id
_entity.type
_entity.pdbx_description
1 polymer ?
#
loop_
_entity_poly.entity_id
_entity_poly.type
_entity_poly.pdbx_seq_one_letter_code
_entity_poly.pdbx_strand_id
1 'polypeptide(L)'
;MKTVLVTGIGGLTPRSITGIIRENHPDYHIIGVDANKKAIGFFMKGLLDEYFVCPRCTDPDYFPWIERLVDEKHIDYAFVQPESEIIEWGDYYEKNGKFPVPVFMGCKALSVSLRDKSIMAELLEGTEFIPKTIKVTQDNPRYEDVEKEIGFPCWIRATEGTGGLGSLKIEDISSYKSWLFINSFIPEFTVSEFLSGRHLANEMLYYNGEYVKGASLECAEYVMANIAPSHVTGNTAFGRFLNEDRINDFCDRCIKFLEKKLGVPAHGILSFDLKEDKDGNMKVTEVNIRHMAYAGVMAHVGFDLIEDTIKIMEDGNADRVERAPFFHYAKPYIFLRDVDVAPIILEGESVFK
;
A
#
# COMPACT_ATOMS: atom_id res chain seq x y z
N MET A 1 30.09 5.15 1.18
CA MET A 1 29.29 3.98 1.60
C MET A 1 28.19 4.52 2.49
N LYS A 2 26.92 4.31 2.15
CA LYS A 2 25.76 4.73 2.93
C LYS A 2 25.25 3.57 3.77
N THR A 3 24.71 3.86 4.95
CA THR A 3 24.05 2.87 5.80
C THR A 3 22.53 3.11 5.76
N VAL A 4 21.76 2.10 5.36
CA VAL A 4 20.31 2.19 5.17
C VAL A 4 19.59 1.26 6.14
N LEU A 5 18.62 1.80 6.86
CA LEU A 5 17.72 1.01 7.70
C LEU A 5 16.43 0.67 6.91
N VAL A 6 16.02 -0.58 6.92
CA VAL A 6 14.72 -1.02 6.38
C VAL A 6 13.93 -1.71 7.48
N THR A 7 12.74 -1.18 7.80
CA THR A 7 11.88 -1.74 8.85
C THR A 7 10.89 -2.76 8.31
N GLY A 8 10.45 -3.69 9.16
CA GLY A 8 9.47 -4.72 8.81
C GLY A 8 9.94 -5.72 7.76
N ILE A 9 11.22 -6.10 7.80
CA ILE A 9 11.89 -6.88 6.74
C ILE A 9 11.28 -8.27 6.49
N GLY A 10 10.40 -8.74 7.35
CA GLY A 10 9.60 -9.94 7.10
C GLY A 10 8.52 -9.75 6.02
N GLY A 11 8.11 -8.50 5.75
CA GLY A 11 7.09 -8.17 4.76
C GLY A 11 7.58 -8.29 3.31
N LEU A 12 6.62 -8.38 2.38
CA LEU A 12 6.93 -8.43 0.93
C LEU A 12 7.52 -7.10 0.43
N THR A 13 6.90 -5.99 0.81
CA THR A 13 7.32 -4.65 0.36
C THR A 13 8.74 -4.30 0.82
N PRO A 14 9.10 -4.40 2.12
CA PRO A 14 10.47 -4.11 2.56
C PRO A 14 11.51 -4.98 1.85
N ARG A 15 11.23 -6.27 1.61
CA ARG A 15 12.14 -7.16 0.88
C ARG A 15 12.31 -6.76 -0.59
N SER A 16 11.23 -6.33 -1.23
CA SER A 16 11.26 -5.83 -2.61
C SER A 16 12.12 -4.55 -2.71
N ILE A 17 11.92 -3.60 -1.79
CA ILE A 17 12.73 -2.38 -1.68
C ILE A 17 14.20 -2.72 -1.46
N THR A 18 14.49 -3.57 -0.47
CA THR A 18 15.87 -3.97 -0.14
C THR A 18 16.58 -4.61 -1.32
N GLY A 19 15.86 -5.45 -2.11
CA GLY A 19 16.40 -6.05 -3.33
C GLY A 19 16.86 -5.00 -4.33
N ILE A 20 16.04 -4.00 -4.62
CA ILE A 20 16.38 -2.91 -5.54
C ILE A 20 17.53 -2.04 -5.00
N ILE A 21 17.53 -1.70 -3.70
CA ILE A 21 18.66 -1.00 -3.10
C ILE A 21 19.95 -1.79 -3.27
N ARG A 22 19.92 -3.10 -3.04
CA ARG A 22 21.09 -3.98 -3.20
C ARG A 22 21.59 -4.06 -4.65
N GLU A 23 20.67 -4.06 -5.62
CA GLU A 23 21.00 -4.09 -7.04
C GLU A 23 21.60 -2.76 -7.51
N ASN A 24 20.98 -1.63 -7.15
CA ASN A 24 21.41 -0.30 -7.60
C ASN A 24 22.63 0.22 -6.83
N HIS A 25 22.76 -0.14 -5.55
CA HIS A 25 23.80 0.33 -4.63
C HIS A 25 24.47 -0.84 -3.92
N PRO A 26 25.29 -1.65 -4.62
CA PRO A 26 25.92 -2.84 -4.04
C PRO A 26 26.92 -2.53 -2.93
N ASP A 27 27.37 -1.27 -2.82
CA ASP A 27 28.28 -0.76 -1.78
C ASP A 27 27.55 -0.22 -0.54
N TYR A 28 26.20 -0.15 -0.55
CA TYR A 28 25.46 0.29 0.63
C TYR A 28 25.44 -0.79 1.72
N HIS A 29 25.55 -0.35 2.96
CA HIS A 29 25.38 -1.20 4.13
C HIS A 29 23.90 -1.22 4.53
N ILE A 30 23.22 -2.36 4.36
CA ILE A 30 21.78 -2.47 4.57
C ILE A 30 21.49 -3.22 5.87
N ILE A 31 20.79 -2.54 6.77
CA ILE A 31 20.36 -3.06 8.07
C ILE A 31 18.85 -3.31 8.01
N GLY A 32 18.44 -4.56 8.26
CA GLY A 32 17.03 -4.92 8.34
C GLY A 32 16.57 -5.09 9.79
N VAL A 33 15.38 -4.55 10.13
CA VAL A 33 14.78 -4.78 11.46
C VAL A 33 13.36 -5.29 11.36
N ASP A 34 12.95 -6.08 12.34
CA ASP A 34 11.59 -6.60 12.48
C ASP A 34 11.33 -7.01 13.94
N ALA A 35 10.11 -6.83 14.43
CA ALA A 35 9.73 -7.29 15.76
C ALA A 35 9.55 -8.83 15.83
N ASN A 36 9.38 -9.48 14.68
CA ASN A 36 9.27 -10.93 14.59
C ASN A 36 10.66 -11.55 14.35
N LYS A 37 11.19 -12.22 15.36
CA LYS A 37 12.49 -12.94 15.26
C LYS A 37 12.56 -14.01 14.16
N LYS A 38 11.42 -14.39 13.58
CA LYS A 38 11.30 -15.33 12.44
C LYS A 38 11.05 -14.60 11.12
N ALA A 39 11.27 -13.28 11.06
CA ALA A 39 11.13 -12.53 9.81
C ALA A 39 12.04 -13.13 8.73
N ILE A 40 11.44 -13.58 7.63
CA ILE A 40 12.17 -14.33 6.59
C ILE A 40 13.30 -13.51 5.97
N GLY A 41 13.15 -12.18 5.89
CA GLY A 41 14.19 -11.28 5.37
C GLY A 41 15.52 -11.38 6.12
N PHE A 42 15.53 -11.75 7.41
CA PHE A 42 16.75 -11.96 8.18
C PHE A 42 17.60 -13.12 7.65
N PHE A 43 16.98 -14.09 7.01
CA PHE A 43 17.60 -15.34 6.57
C PHE A 43 17.81 -15.40 5.06
N MET A 44 17.37 -14.37 4.31
CA MET A 44 17.57 -14.29 2.87
C MET A 44 19.01 -13.91 2.55
N LYS A 45 19.76 -14.86 2.01
CA LYS A 45 21.18 -14.69 1.71
C LYS A 45 21.43 -13.53 0.75
N GLY A 46 22.31 -12.61 1.15
CA GLY A 46 22.74 -11.46 0.34
C GLY A 46 21.75 -10.29 0.33
N LEU A 47 20.63 -10.39 1.04
CA LEU A 47 19.66 -9.29 1.12
C LEU A 47 20.15 -8.19 2.07
N LEU A 48 20.63 -8.56 3.25
CA LEU A 48 21.06 -7.66 4.33
C LEU A 48 22.53 -7.89 4.67
N ASP A 49 23.19 -6.85 5.18
CA ASP A 49 24.51 -6.94 5.79
C ASP A 49 24.41 -7.23 7.29
N GLU A 50 23.45 -6.59 7.96
CA GLU A 50 23.12 -6.83 9.37
C GLU A 50 21.60 -6.90 9.56
N TYR A 51 21.17 -7.54 10.64
CA TYR A 51 19.77 -7.52 11.05
C TYR A 51 19.62 -7.53 12.57
N PHE A 52 18.50 -6.96 13.04
CA PHE A 52 18.19 -6.93 14.48
C PHE A 52 16.71 -7.17 14.72
N VAL A 53 16.40 -7.87 15.82
CA VAL A 53 15.03 -7.95 16.33
C VAL A 53 14.75 -6.71 17.16
N CYS A 54 13.77 -5.91 16.74
CA CYS A 54 13.40 -4.68 17.44
C CYS A 54 12.20 -4.88 18.37
N PRO A 55 11.95 -3.99 19.34
CA PRO A 55 10.67 -3.91 20.03
C PRO A 55 9.52 -3.65 19.04
N ARG A 56 8.28 -3.92 19.42
CA ARG A 56 7.13 -3.51 18.63
C ARG A 56 7.01 -1.99 18.60
N CYS A 57 6.55 -1.40 17.51
CA CYS A 57 6.42 0.06 17.38
C CYS A 57 5.54 0.72 18.45
N THR A 58 4.60 -0.03 19.04
CA THR A 58 3.76 0.41 20.16
C THR A 58 4.41 0.25 21.54
N ASP A 59 5.61 -0.34 21.61
CA ASP A 59 6.37 -0.49 22.85
C ASP A 59 7.07 0.82 23.21
N PRO A 60 7.00 1.29 24.46
CA PRO A 60 7.72 2.49 24.90
C PRO A 60 9.24 2.46 24.63
N ASP A 61 9.85 1.29 24.56
CA ASP A 61 11.28 1.11 24.30
C ASP A 61 11.64 1.19 22.81
N TYR A 62 10.66 1.26 21.90
CA TYR A 62 10.92 1.23 20.45
C TYR A 62 11.76 2.41 19.97
N PHE A 63 11.35 3.66 20.23
CA PHE A 63 12.11 4.83 19.79
C PHE A 63 13.46 4.99 20.50
N PRO A 64 13.60 4.79 21.83
CA PRO A 64 14.90 4.73 22.47
C PRO A 64 15.84 3.68 21.85
N TRP A 65 15.29 2.56 21.38
CA TRP A 65 16.04 1.51 20.70
C TRP A 65 16.46 1.94 19.28
N ILE A 66 15.54 2.54 18.51
CA ILE A 66 15.82 3.06 17.15
C ILE A 66 16.91 4.15 17.22
N GLU A 67 16.77 5.14 18.10
CA GLU A 67 17.75 6.23 18.27
C GLU A 67 19.16 5.68 18.54
N ARG A 68 19.25 4.74 19.48
CA ARG A 68 20.51 4.07 19.78
C ARG A 68 21.09 3.31 18.58
N LEU A 69 20.26 2.58 17.82
CA LEU A 69 20.69 1.88 16.63
C LEU A 69 21.20 2.85 15.55
N VAL A 70 20.50 3.97 15.36
CA VAL A 70 20.88 5.04 14.42
C VAL A 70 22.26 5.59 14.76
N ASP A 71 22.50 5.89 16.04
CA ASP A 71 23.79 6.43 16.52
C ASP A 71 24.92 5.40 16.43
N GLU A 72 24.70 4.17 16.90
CA GLU A 72 25.71 3.11 16.92
C GLU A 72 26.13 2.64 15.52
N LYS A 73 25.17 2.60 14.58
CA LYS A 73 25.38 2.12 13.20
C LYS A 73 25.60 3.23 12.18
N HIS A 74 25.54 4.50 12.62
CA HIS A 74 25.67 5.67 11.75
C HIS A 74 24.74 5.60 10.54
N ILE A 75 23.44 5.36 10.79
CA ILE A 75 22.43 5.20 9.74
C ILE A 75 22.20 6.55 9.05
N ASP A 76 22.31 6.58 7.72
CA ASP A 76 22.12 7.78 6.91
C ASP A 76 20.63 8.09 6.67
N TYR A 77 19.79 7.05 6.42
CA TYR A 77 18.33 7.18 6.22
C TYR A 77 17.60 5.85 6.40
N ALA A 78 16.29 5.93 6.53
CA ALA A 78 15.46 4.74 6.74
C ALA A 78 14.26 4.65 5.80
N PHE A 79 13.95 3.42 5.39
CA PHE A 79 12.67 3.04 4.76
C PHE A 79 11.75 2.43 5.83
N VAL A 80 10.77 3.21 6.27
CA VAL A 80 9.76 2.76 7.23
C VAL A 80 8.55 2.25 6.44
N GLN A 81 8.26 0.95 6.52
CA GLN A 81 7.28 0.32 5.63
C GLN A 81 6.02 -0.24 6.33
N PRO A 82 6.08 -0.80 7.54
CA PRO A 82 4.87 -1.19 8.25
C PRO A 82 3.99 0.03 8.55
N GLU A 83 2.71 -0.01 8.17
CA GLU A 83 1.79 1.12 8.35
C GLU A 83 1.61 1.52 9.80
N SER A 84 1.65 0.55 10.75
CA SER A 84 1.66 0.85 12.17
C SER A 84 2.90 1.64 12.58
N GLU A 85 4.08 1.32 12.04
CA GLU A 85 5.29 2.08 12.30
C GLU A 85 5.20 3.49 11.71
N ILE A 86 4.68 3.64 10.49
CA ILE A 86 4.50 4.96 9.85
C ILE A 86 3.65 5.89 10.74
N ILE A 87 2.60 5.38 11.37
CA ILE A 87 1.77 6.16 12.30
C ILE A 87 2.58 6.56 13.54
N GLU A 88 3.27 5.61 14.18
CA GLU A 88 4.08 5.88 15.37
C GLU A 88 5.25 6.84 15.07
N TRP A 89 5.88 6.74 13.90
CA TRP A 89 6.90 7.69 13.45
C TRP A 89 6.31 9.08 13.21
N GLY A 90 5.08 9.16 12.72
CA GLY A 90 4.33 10.42 12.63
C GLY A 90 4.09 11.05 14.01
N ASP A 91 3.69 10.25 15.01
CA ASP A 91 3.55 10.68 16.41
C ASP A 91 4.89 11.17 17.00
N TYR A 92 5.96 10.44 16.73
CA TYR A 92 7.30 10.84 17.15
C TYR A 92 7.70 12.19 16.55
N TYR A 93 7.43 12.41 15.25
CA TYR A 93 7.71 13.68 14.59
C TYR A 93 6.92 14.85 15.20
N GLU A 94 5.61 14.68 15.42
CA GLU A 94 4.75 15.71 16.04
C GLU A 94 5.26 16.11 17.43
N LYS A 95 5.77 15.13 18.19
CA LYS A 95 6.29 15.36 19.55
C LYS A 95 7.68 16.01 19.57
N ASN A 96 8.56 15.63 18.64
CA ASN A 96 9.99 16.00 18.70
C ASN A 96 10.43 17.00 17.62
N GLY A 97 9.56 17.30 16.63
CA GLY A 97 9.84 18.20 15.50
C GLY A 97 10.82 17.67 14.47
N LYS A 98 11.31 16.44 14.64
CA LYS A 98 12.21 15.75 13.71
C LYS A 98 12.10 14.24 13.85
N PHE A 99 12.50 13.51 12.83
CA PHE A 99 12.68 12.06 12.89
C PHE A 99 14.04 11.68 13.50
N PRO A 100 14.20 10.44 14.01
CA PRO A 100 15.48 9.93 14.49
C PRO A 100 16.57 9.91 13.40
N VAL A 101 16.17 9.70 12.16
CA VAL A 101 17.00 9.62 10.96
C VAL A 101 16.17 10.14 9.78
N PRO A 102 16.75 10.66 8.69
CA PRO A 102 16.02 11.06 7.49
C PRO A 102 15.12 9.92 6.97
N VAL A 103 13.85 10.23 6.74
CA VAL A 103 12.84 9.35 6.14
C VAL A 103 11.97 10.16 5.16
N PHE A 104 11.43 9.48 4.16
CA PHE A 104 10.46 10.08 3.24
C PHE A 104 9.09 9.41 3.43
N MET A 105 8.20 10.09 4.12
CA MET A 105 6.87 9.58 4.47
C MET A 105 5.86 10.72 4.68
N GLY A 106 4.58 10.40 4.57
CA GLY A 106 3.48 11.35 4.76
C GLY A 106 3.33 11.85 6.19
N CYS A 107 2.61 12.96 6.35
CA CYS A 107 2.22 13.44 7.68
C CYS A 107 1.23 12.47 8.33
N LYS A 108 1.21 12.45 9.67
CA LYS A 108 0.34 11.58 10.45
C LYS A 108 -1.14 11.75 10.11
N ALA A 109 -1.63 12.98 9.97
CA ALA A 109 -3.05 13.25 9.70
C ALA A 109 -3.53 12.57 8.41
N LEU A 110 -2.76 12.68 7.32
CA LEU A 110 -3.06 12.02 6.07
C LEU A 110 -2.93 10.49 6.21
N SER A 111 -1.87 10.03 6.87
CA SER A 111 -1.59 8.60 7.06
C SER A 111 -2.69 7.88 7.84
N VAL A 112 -3.18 8.45 8.94
CA VAL A 112 -4.30 7.90 9.72
C VAL A 112 -5.57 7.87 8.88
N SER A 113 -5.85 8.96 8.15
CA SER A 113 -7.07 9.08 7.33
C SER A 113 -7.13 8.08 6.18
N LEU A 114 -5.99 7.74 5.59
CA LEU A 114 -5.93 6.81 4.45
C LEU A 114 -5.86 5.35 4.89
N ARG A 115 -5.19 5.05 6.01
CA ARG A 115 -5.07 3.69 6.53
C ARG A 115 -6.40 3.12 7.00
N ASP A 116 -7.23 3.93 7.67
CA ASP A 116 -8.52 3.51 8.19
C ASP A 116 -9.58 3.58 7.10
N LYS A 117 -10.06 2.42 6.66
CA LYS A 117 -11.04 2.31 5.58
C LYS A 117 -12.37 2.98 5.90
N SER A 118 -12.76 3.06 7.17
CA SER A 118 -14.00 3.73 7.57
C SER A 118 -13.83 5.24 7.58
N ILE A 119 -12.71 5.76 8.08
CA ILE A 119 -12.39 7.19 8.00
C ILE A 119 -12.27 7.63 6.54
N MET A 120 -11.57 6.88 5.71
CA MET A 120 -11.47 7.16 4.28
C MET A 120 -12.85 7.19 3.60
N ALA A 121 -13.71 6.23 3.91
CA ALA A 121 -15.07 6.18 3.36
C ALA A 121 -15.91 7.40 3.79
N GLU A 122 -15.84 7.82 5.05
CA GLU A 122 -16.50 9.02 5.55
C GLU A 122 -15.96 10.31 4.90
N LEU A 123 -14.64 10.40 4.72
CA LEU A 123 -14.01 11.54 4.06
C LEU A 123 -14.43 11.66 2.59
N LEU A 124 -14.59 10.55 1.89
CA LEU A 124 -14.94 10.50 0.46
C LEU A 124 -16.45 10.30 0.21
N GLU A 125 -17.28 10.25 1.26
CA GLU A 125 -18.72 10.06 1.12
C GLU A 125 -19.36 11.06 0.16
N GLY A 126 -20.24 10.58 -0.72
CA GLY A 126 -20.93 11.39 -1.72
C GLY A 126 -20.07 11.87 -2.89
N THR A 127 -18.81 11.44 -2.97
CA THR A 127 -17.94 11.72 -4.11
C THR A 127 -17.96 10.60 -5.16
N GLU A 128 -17.40 10.87 -6.33
CA GLU A 128 -17.19 9.85 -7.36
C GLU A 128 -16.10 8.83 -7.00
N PHE A 129 -15.26 9.12 -5.99
CA PHE A 129 -14.05 8.34 -5.71
C PHE A 129 -14.30 6.99 -5.06
N ILE A 130 -15.38 6.82 -4.29
CA ILE A 130 -15.69 5.55 -3.63
C ILE A 130 -17.03 4.97 -4.09
N PRO A 131 -17.20 3.63 -3.98
CA PRO A 131 -18.53 3.05 -4.15
C PRO A 131 -19.46 3.49 -3.03
N LYS A 132 -20.76 3.50 -3.29
CA LYS A 132 -21.72 3.68 -2.20
C LYS A 132 -21.49 2.60 -1.16
N THR A 133 -21.31 3.02 0.09
CA THR A 133 -20.87 2.14 1.18
C THR A 133 -21.66 2.46 2.45
N ILE A 134 -22.05 1.44 3.17
CA ILE A 134 -22.63 1.57 4.51
C ILE A 134 -21.85 0.73 5.50
N LYS A 135 -21.77 1.23 6.73
CA LYS A 135 -21.16 0.55 7.85
C LYS A 135 -22.22 -0.26 8.60
N VAL A 136 -21.88 -1.49 8.95
CA VAL A 136 -22.76 -2.40 9.67
C VAL A 136 -22.01 -3.07 10.82
N THR A 137 -22.72 -3.43 11.88
CA THR A 137 -22.16 -4.16 13.01
C THR A 137 -22.98 -5.43 13.27
N GLN A 138 -22.46 -6.34 14.08
CA GLN A 138 -23.21 -7.54 14.47
C GLN A 138 -24.54 -7.19 15.19
N ASP A 139 -24.52 -6.12 16.01
CA ASP A 139 -25.71 -5.66 16.74
C ASP A 139 -26.67 -4.83 15.88
N ASN A 140 -26.16 -4.23 14.78
CA ASN A 140 -26.95 -3.45 13.84
C ASN A 140 -26.59 -3.82 12.39
N PRO A 141 -27.11 -4.94 11.88
CA PRO A 141 -26.79 -5.46 10.54
C PRO A 141 -27.47 -4.72 9.39
N ARG A 142 -28.37 -3.76 9.67
CA ARG A 142 -29.00 -2.85 8.69
C ARG A 142 -29.55 -3.56 7.45
N TYR A 143 -30.25 -4.68 7.61
CA TYR A 143 -30.73 -5.53 6.51
C TYR A 143 -31.50 -4.76 5.43
N GLU A 144 -32.47 -3.92 5.86
CA GLU A 144 -33.31 -3.14 4.94
C GLU A 144 -32.51 -2.07 4.21
N ASP A 145 -31.55 -1.42 4.88
CA ASP A 145 -30.71 -0.40 4.25
C ASP A 145 -29.76 -1.04 3.23
N VAL A 146 -29.17 -2.20 3.53
CA VAL A 146 -28.33 -2.93 2.56
C VAL A 146 -29.12 -3.27 1.31
N GLU A 147 -30.33 -3.82 1.46
CA GLU A 147 -31.17 -4.19 0.32
C GLU A 147 -31.63 -2.97 -0.48
N LYS A 148 -32.04 -1.90 0.19
CA LYS A 148 -32.60 -0.70 -0.44
C LYS A 148 -31.56 0.25 -1.01
N GLU A 149 -30.46 0.44 -0.28
CA GLU A 149 -29.48 1.47 -0.61
C GLU A 149 -28.30 0.96 -1.42
N ILE A 150 -27.85 -0.27 -1.16
CA ILE A 150 -26.72 -0.89 -1.86
C ILE A 150 -27.25 -1.84 -2.95
N GLY A 151 -28.20 -2.71 -2.61
CA GLY A 151 -28.69 -3.76 -3.48
C GLY A 151 -27.75 -4.96 -3.56
N PHE A 152 -28.14 -5.96 -4.38
CA PHE A 152 -27.35 -7.16 -4.62
C PHE A 152 -27.04 -7.32 -6.12
N PRO A 153 -25.85 -7.89 -6.47
CA PRO A 153 -24.81 -8.33 -5.57
C PRO A 153 -24.11 -7.16 -4.88
N CYS A 154 -23.67 -7.35 -3.63
CA CYS A 154 -22.87 -6.38 -2.92
C CYS A 154 -21.54 -6.98 -2.46
N TRP A 155 -20.62 -6.14 -1.99
CA TRP A 155 -19.35 -6.53 -1.42
C TRP A 155 -19.33 -6.24 0.07
N ILE A 156 -19.06 -7.26 0.89
CA ILE A 156 -18.85 -7.11 2.34
C ILE A 156 -17.38 -7.34 2.69
N ARG A 157 -16.86 -6.60 3.66
CA ARG A 157 -15.52 -6.82 4.24
C ARG A 157 -15.44 -6.29 5.66
N ALA A 158 -14.54 -6.86 6.48
CA ALA A 158 -14.22 -6.29 7.78
C ALA A 158 -13.64 -4.88 7.63
N THR A 159 -13.98 -3.98 8.56
CA THR A 159 -13.41 -2.61 8.59
C THR A 159 -11.93 -2.62 8.90
N GLU A 160 -11.49 -3.56 9.73
CA GLU A 160 -10.10 -3.75 10.13
C GLU A 160 -9.57 -5.12 9.68
N GLY A 161 -8.25 -5.21 9.47
CA GLY A 161 -7.55 -6.43 9.08
C GLY A 161 -7.01 -6.39 7.65
N THR A 162 -6.21 -7.40 7.32
CA THR A 162 -5.52 -7.54 6.04
C THR A 162 -5.85 -8.88 5.38
N GLY A 163 -5.44 -9.08 4.13
CA GLY A 163 -5.59 -10.36 3.43
C GLY A 163 -7.03 -10.75 3.11
N GLY A 164 -7.94 -9.78 2.98
CA GLY A 164 -9.33 -10.05 2.62
C GLY A 164 -10.19 -10.60 3.76
N LEU A 165 -9.81 -10.37 5.02
CA LEU A 165 -10.58 -10.82 6.18
C LEU A 165 -12.05 -10.40 6.08
N GLY A 166 -12.97 -11.36 6.25
CA GLY A 166 -14.41 -11.14 6.19
C GLY A 166 -14.94 -10.65 4.84
N SER A 167 -14.13 -10.73 3.78
CA SER A 167 -14.52 -10.27 2.45
C SER A 167 -15.26 -11.34 1.67
N LEU A 168 -16.40 -10.96 1.08
CA LEU A 168 -17.17 -11.84 0.19
C LEU A 168 -18.05 -11.01 -0.75
N LYS A 169 -18.25 -11.53 -1.96
CA LYS A 169 -19.36 -11.11 -2.82
C LYS A 169 -20.65 -11.75 -2.29
N ILE A 170 -21.61 -10.94 -1.93
CA ILE A 170 -22.90 -11.36 -1.40
C ILE A 170 -23.94 -11.23 -2.51
N GLU A 171 -24.63 -12.33 -2.82
CA GLU A 171 -25.57 -12.40 -3.95
C GLU A 171 -27.02 -12.01 -3.55
N ASP A 172 -27.38 -12.20 -2.27
CA ASP A 172 -28.72 -11.96 -1.77
C ASP A 172 -28.76 -11.76 -0.24
N ILE A 173 -29.92 -11.41 0.28
CA ILE A 173 -30.12 -11.16 1.73
C ILE A 173 -29.90 -12.42 2.58
N SER A 174 -30.13 -13.63 2.06
CA SER A 174 -29.92 -14.88 2.79
C SER A 174 -28.44 -15.16 2.99
N SER A 175 -27.64 -15.02 1.94
CA SER A 175 -26.19 -15.13 1.99
C SER A 175 -25.57 -14.02 2.87
N TYR A 176 -26.14 -12.81 2.86
CA TYR A 176 -25.74 -11.73 3.76
C TYR A 176 -25.88 -12.11 5.25
N LYS A 177 -27.06 -12.58 5.63
CA LYS A 177 -27.34 -13.05 7.00
C LYS A 177 -26.42 -14.20 7.42
N SER A 178 -26.24 -15.17 6.52
CA SER A 178 -25.36 -16.31 6.75
C SER A 178 -23.91 -15.89 6.95
N TRP A 179 -23.42 -14.94 6.16
CA TRP A 179 -22.06 -14.44 6.26
C TRP A 179 -21.78 -13.72 7.56
N LEU A 180 -22.70 -12.86 8.02
CA LEU A 180 -22.58 -12.21 9.32
C LEU A 180 -22.55 -13.24 10.47
N PHE A 181 -23.43 -14.25 10.39
CA PHE A 181 -23.49 -15.30 11.41
C PHE A 181 -22.18 -16.12 11.49
N ILE A 182 -21.65 -16.56 10.36
CA ILE A 182 -20.39 -17.32 10.29
C ILE A 182 -19.21 -16.49 10.81
N ASN A 183 -19.22 -15.19 10.54
CA ASN A 183 -18.15 -14.27 10.93
C ASN A 183 -18.53 -13.45 12.18
N SER A 184 -19.27 -14.02 13.12
CA SER A 184 -19.74 -13.34 14.34
C SER A 184 -18.62 -12.81 15.25
N PHE A 185 -17.38 -13.28 15.05
CA PHE A 185 -16.18 -12.78 15.73
C PHE A 185 -15.66 -11.45 15.17
N ILE A 186 -16.16 -11.01 14.01
CA ILE A 186 -15.84 -9.70 13.41
C ILE A 186 -16.90 -8.70 13.87
N PRO A 187 -16.55 -7.67 14.63
CA PRO A 187 -17.54 -6.76 15.21
C PRO A 187 -18.19 -5.83 14.18
N GLU A 188 -17.44 -5.47 13.12
CA GLU A 188 -17.83 -4.42 12.21
C GLU A 188 -17.40 -4.71 10.76
N PHE A 189 -18.30 -4.39 9.82
CA PHE A 189 -18.09 -4.54 8.38
C PHE A 189 -18.46 -3.26 7.62
N THR A 190 -17.86 -3.10 6.46
CA THR A 190 -18.39 -2.24 5.40
C THR A 190 -19.10 -3.09 4.35
N VAL A 191 -20.26 -2.61 3.90
CA VAL A 191 -21.02 -3.19 2.78
C VAL A 191 -21.11 -2.15 1.68
N SER A 192 -20.65 -2.49 0.48
CA SER A 192 -20.59 -1.57 -0.66
C SER A 192 -21.14 -2.19 -1.93
N GLU A 193 -21.39 -1.35 -2.92
CA GLU A 193 -21.67 -1.79 -4.29
C GLU A 193 -20.62 -2.79 -4.77
N PHE A 194 -21.05 -3.83 -5.48
CA PHE A 194 -20.12 -4.79 -6.06
C PHE A 194 -19.49 -4.22 -7.34
N LEU A 195 -18.18 -4.07 -7.32
CA LEU A 195 -17.41 -3.59 -8.45
C LEU A 195 -16.93 -4.78 -9.30
N SER A 196 -17.43 -4.90 -10.53
CA SER A 196 -17.22 -6.09 -11.38
C SER A 196 -16.11 -5.94 -12.41
N GLY A 197 -15.56 -4.73 -12.59
CA GLY A 197 -14.54 -4.44 -13.59
C GLY A 197 -13.12 -4.80 -13.16
N ARG A 198 -12.13 -4.23 -13.86
CA ARG A 198 -10.71 -4.47 -13.63
C ARG A 198 -10.29 -4.05 -12.22
N HIS A 199 -9.33 -4.75 -11.66
CA HIS A 199 -8.61 -4.30 -10.46
C HIS A 199 -7.35 -3.57 -10.90
N LEU A 200 -7.28 -2.29 -10.57
CA LEU A 200 -6.20 -1.40 -10.96
C LEU A 200 -5.41 -0.99 -9.72
N ALA A 201 -4.15 -0.66 -9.92
CA ALA A 201 -3.33 -0.09 -8.88
C ALA A 201 -2.54 1.10 -9.46
N ASN A 202 -2.23 2.06 -8.60
CA ASN A 202 -1.44 3.22 -8.96
C ASN A 202 -0.49 3.56 -7.81
N GLU A 203 0.77 3.80 -8.11
CA GLU A 203 1.76 4.25 -7.13
C GLU A 203 2.22 5.64 -7.48
N MET A 204 2.22 6.54 -6.48
CA MET A 204 2.44 7.96 -6.66
C MET A 204 3.46 8.50 -5.68
N LEU A 205 4.28 9.44 -6.14
CA LEU A 205 5.18 10.24 -5.32
C LEU A 205 4.64 11.68 -5.22
N TYR A 206 4.39 12.12 -4.00
CA TYR A 206 4.08 13.52 -3.68
C TYR A 206 5.18 14.15 -2.86
N TYR A 207 5.52 15.38 -3.19
CA TYR A 207 6.44 16.19 -2.40
C TYR A 207 5.82 17.53 -2.03
N ASN A 208 5.47 17.72 -0.75
CA ASN A 208 4.85 18.94 -0.22
C ASN A 208 3.63 19.44 -1.02
N GLY A 209 2.69 18.54 -1.33
CA GLY A 209 1.48 18.85 -2.09
C GLY A 209 1.66 18.82 -3.60
N GLU A 210 2.87 18.60 -4.10
CA GLU A 210 3.14 18.51 -5.52
C GLU A 210 3.15 17.05 -5.99
N TYR A 211 2.33 16.73 -7.01
CA TYR A 211 2.36 15.44 -7.69
C TYR A 211 3.58 15.37 -8.60
N VAL A 212 4.57 14.59 -8.21
CA VAL A 212 5.86 14.51 -8.91
C VAL A 212 5.88 13.37 -9.93
N LYS A 213 5.47 12.17 -9.54
CA LYS A 213 5.60 10.97 -10.37
C LYS A 213 4.51 9.96 -10.06
N GLY A 214 3.98 9.27 -11.08
CA GLY A 214 2.99 8.22 -10.89
C GLY A 214 2.88 7.28 -12.06
N ALA A 215 2.60 6.01 -11.77
CA ALA A 215 2.40 4.97 -12.75
C ALA A 215 1.35 3.96 -12.31
N SER A 216 0.76 3.27 -13.27
CA SER A 216 -0.40 2.41 -13.07
C SER A 216 -0.17 0.99 -13.58
N LEU A 217 -0.90 0.06 -13.00
CA LEU A 217 -0.94 -1.33 -13.44
C LEU A 217 -2.32 -1.96 -13.16
N GLU A 218 -2.57 -3.10 -13.79
CA GLU A 218 -3.70 -3.98 -13.50
C GLU A 218 -3.25 -5.17 -12.67
N CYS A 219 -3.97 -5.45 -11.57
CA CYS A 219 -3.82 -6.64 -10.76
C CYS A 219 -4.79 -7.71 -11.28
N ALA A 220 -4.37 -8.49 -12.29
CA ALA A 220 -5.27 -9.38 -13.02
C ALA A 220 -5.58 -10.67 -12.26
N GLU A 221 -4.60 -11.24 -11.55
CA GLU A 221 -4.75 -12.47 -10.78
C GLU A 221 -4.03 -12.37 -9.43
N TYR A 222 -4.54 -13.08 -8.42
CA TYR A 222 -3.95 -13.12 -7.08
C TYR A 222 -3.31 -14.46 -6.77
N VAL A 223 -2.22 -14.42 -6.01
CA VAL A 223 -1.59 -15.60 -5.43
C VAL A 223 -2.60 -16.32 -4.54
N MET A 224 -2.77 -17.63 -4.73
CA MET A 224 -3.69 -18.48 -3.95
C MET A 224 -5.16 -18.00 -3.95
N ALA A 225 -5.60 -17.33 -5.00
CA ALA A 225 -6.98 -16.80 -5.12
C ALA A 225 -8.05 -17.90 -4.93
N ASN A 226 -7.77 -19.11 -5.38
CA ASN A 226 -8.71 -20.26 -5.29
C ASN A 226 -8.98 -20.73 -3.85
N ILE A 227 -8.17 -20.32 -2.87
CA ILE A 227 -8.34 -20.71 -1.46
C ILE A 227 -9.22 -19.69 -0.71
N ALA A 228 -9.17 -18.42 -1.13
CA ALA A 228 -9.96 -17.37 -0.50
C ALA A 228 -11.42 -17.39 -1.02
N PRO A 229 -12.44 -17.39 -0.14
CA PRO A 229 -13.84 -17.33 -0.57
C PRO A 229 -14.17 -16.12 -1.46
N SER A 230 -13.45 -15.02 -1.25
CA SER A 230 -13.57 -13.78 -2.03
C SER A 230 -12.78 -13.80 -3.34
N HIS A 231 -11.92 -14.79 -3.56
CA HIS A 231 -10.88 -14.82 -4.61
C HIS A 231 -9.90 -13.63 -4.56
N VAL A 232 -9.86 -12.87 -3.46
CA VAL A 232 -8.96 -11.74 -3.24
C VAL A 232 -8.06 -12.03 -2.05
N THR A 233 -6.75 -12.02 -2.25
CA THR A 233 -5.75 -12.29 -1.20
C THR A 233 -4.82 -11.10 -0.93
N GLY A 234 -4.96 -10.02 -1.71
CA GLY A 234 -4.10 -8.82 -1.60
C GLY A 234 -2.68 -9.00 -2.17
N ASN A 235 -2.35 -10.16 -2.73
CA ASN A 235 -1.05 -10.43 -3.35
C ASN A 235 -1.23 -10.75 -4.82
N THR A 236 -0.86 -9.82 -5.70
CA THR A 236 -0.95 -9.99 -7.15
C THR A 236 0.02 -11.06 -7.64
N ALA A 237 -0.50 -12.08 -8.35
CA ALA A 237 0.27 -13.11 -9.02
C ALA A 237 0.59 -12.76 -10.47
N PHE A 238 -0.37 -12.19 -11.17
CA PHE A 238 -0.24 -11.73 -12.54
C PHE A 238 -0.72 -10.29 -12.68
N GLY A 239 0.11 -9.42 -13.25
CA GLY A 239 -0.25 -8.02 -13.49
C GLY A 239 0.25 -7.51 -14.83
N ARG A 240 -0.43 -6.46 -15.32
CA ARG A 240 -0.12 -5.74 -16.56
C ARG A 240 0.23 -4.30 -16.24
N PHE A 241 1.33 -3.81 -16.76
CA PHE A 241 1.68 -2.39 -16.67
C PHE A 241 0.83 -1.59 -17.66
N LEU A 242 0.26 -0.47 -17.21
CA LEU A 242 -0.70 0.31 -17.99
C LEU A 242 -0.19 1.73 -18.27
N ASN A 243 -0.40 2.19 -19.50
CA ASN A 243 -0.19 3.58 -19.91
C ASN A 243 -1.55 4.27 -20.09
N GLU A 244 -2.35 4.31 -19.00
CA GLU A 244 -3.68 4.92 -18.98
C GLU A 244 -3.69 6.17 -18.08
N ASP A 245 -3.48 7.35 -18.65
CA ASP A 245 -3.41 8.63 -17.92
C ASP A 245 -4.63 8.88 -17.02
N ARG A 246 -5.81 8.38 -17.41
CA ARG A 246 -7.03 8.53 -16.63
C ARG A 246 -6.93 7.96 -15.23
N ILE A 247 -6.06 6.93 -15.02
CA ILE A 247 -5.87 6.32 -13.69
C ILE A 247 -5.08 7.27 -12.81
N ASN A 248 -3.98 7.81 -13.32
CA ASN A 248 -3.15 8.79 -12.62
C ASN A 248 -3.95 10.06 -12.29
N ASP A 249 -4.72 10.59 -13.27
CA ASP A 249 -5.59 11.75 -13.09
C ASP A 249 -6.65 11.52 -12.00
N PHE A 250 -7.31 10.37 -12.02
CA PHE A 250 -8.31 10.02 -11.01
C PHE A 250 -7.73 9.97 -9.60
N CYS A 251 -6.55 9.35 -9.44
CA CYS A 251 -5.86 9.27 -8.16
C CYS A 251 -5.41 10.66 -7.68
N ASP A 252 -4.84 11.49 -8.56
CA ASP A 252 -4.44 12.86 -8.21
C ASP A 252 -5.64 13.71 -7.78
N ARG A 253 -6.75 13.66 -8.51
CA ARG A 253 -7.98 14.36 -8.11
C ARG A 253 -8.50 13.92 -6.74
N CYS A 254 -8.40 12.61 -6.44
CA CYS A 254 -8.76 12.09 -5.12
C CYS A 254 -7.84 12.66 -4.02
N ILE A 255 -6.53 12.66 -4.23
CA ILE A 255 -5.57 13.22 -3.27
C ILE A 255 -5.79 14.73 -3.10
N LYS A 256 -5.99 15.48 -4.18
CA LYS A 256 -6.29 16.92 -4.10
C LYS A 256 -7.57 17.24 -3.32
N PHE A 257 -8.58 16.39 -3.47
CA PHE A 257 -9.80 16.48 -2.66
C PHE A 257 -9.51 16.26 -1.18
N LEU A 258 -8.71 15.25 -0.84
CA LEU A 258 -8.34 14.91 0.54
C LEU A 258 -7.45 15.98 1.17
N GLU A 259 -6.45 16.51 0.43
CA GLU A 259 -5.62 17.64 0.87
C GLU A 259 -6.49 18.84 1.29
N LYS A 260 -7.45 19.20 0.44
CA LYS A 260 -8.37 20.30 0.72
C LYS A 260 -9.24 20.02 1.95
N LYS A 261 -9.71 18.80 2.11
CA LYS A 261 -10.61 18.40 3.21
C LYS A 261 -9.88 18.31 4.55
N LEU A 262 -8.64 17.83 4.54
CA LEU A 262 -7.81 17.67 5.73
C LEU A 262 -6.97 18.91 6.07
N GLY A 263 -6.77 19.82 5.12
CA GLY A 263 -5.93 21.00 5.30
C GLY A 263 -4.43 20.70 5.38
N VAL A 264 -3.99 19.56 4.85
CA VAL A 264 -2.58 19.12 4.87
C VAL A 264 -2.12 18.75 3.47
N PRO A 265 -0.88 19.09 3.08
CA PRO A 265 -0.33 18.68 1.78
C PRO A 265 0.00 17.20 1.75
N ALA A 266 -0.22 16.55 0.62
CA ALA A 266 0.27 15.20 0.38
C ALA A 266 1.80 15.19 0.30
N HIS A 267 2.41 14.19 0.92
CA HIS A 267 3.86 14.02 0.96
C HIS A 267 4.17 12.54 1.18
N GLY A 268 5.17 12.01 0.48
CA GLY A 268 5.54 10.60 0.55
C GLY A 268 5.04 9.78 -0.62
N ILE A 269 5.14 8.47 -0.47
CA ILE A 269 4.62 7.50 -1.43
C ILE A 269 3.19 7.12 -1.04
N LEU A 270 2.28 7.23 -2.00
CA LEU A 270 0.88 6.84 -1.87
C LEU A 270 0.55 5.79 -2.92
N SER A 271 -0.10 4.72 -2.50
CA SER A 271 -0.40 3.60 -3.38
C SER A 271 -1.89 3.27 -3.34
N PHE A 272 -2.54 3.42 -4.48
CA PHE A 272 -3.97 3.18 -4.64
C PHE A 272 -4.26 1.75 -5.07
N ASP A 273 -5.23 1.14 -4.43
CA ASP A 273 -5.97 0.00 -4.95
C ASP A 273 -7.33 0.50 -5.45
N LEU A 274 -7.60 0.26 -6.74
CA LEU A 274 -8.80 0.72 -7.42
C LEU A 274 -9.56 -0.47 -8.02
N LYS A 275 -10.87 -0.32 -8.14
CA LYS A 275 -11.68 -1.27 -8.89
C LYS A 275 -12.67 -0.53 -9.77
N GLU A 276 -12.84 -1.00 -11.01
CA GLU A 276 -13.84 -0.46 -11.92
C GLU A 276 -15.22 -1.06 -11.62
N ASP A 277 -16.24 -0.24 -11.75
CA ASP A 277 -17.62 -0.71 -11.79
C ASP A 277 -17.95 -1.36 -13.15
N LYS A 278 -19.19 -1.78 -13.35
CA LYS A 278 -19.66 -2.40 -14.61
C LYS A 278 -19.57 -1.48 -15.83
N ASP A 279 -19.51 -0.17 -15.61
CA ASP A 279 -19.47 0.87 -16.66
C ASP A 279 -18.04 1.38 -16.89
N GLY A 280 -17.06 0.84 -16.18
CA GLY A 280 -15.64 1.20 -16.27
C GLY A 280 -15.24 2.43 -15.46
N ASN A 281 -16.12 2.93 -14.57
CA ASN A 281 -15.77 4.01 -13.66
C ASN A 281 -14.92 3.46 -12.50
N MET A 282 -13.83 4.13 -12.21
CA MET A 282 -12.93 3.73 -11.13
C MET A 282 -13.46 4.11 -9.76
N LYS A 283 -13.21 3.26 -8.78
CA LYS A 283 -13.48 3.50 -7.37
C LYS A 283 -12.26 3.13 -6.55
N VAL A 284 -11.92 3.96 -5.58
CA VAL A 284 -10.88 3.67 -4.59
C VAL A 284 -11.40 2.61 -3.64
N THR A 285 -10.64 1.54 -3.47
CA THR A 285 -10.92 0.50 -2.49
C THR A 285 -10.00 0.56 -1.28
N GLU A 286 -8.78 1.06 -1.48
CA GLU A 286 -7.77 1.24 -0.43
C GLU A 286 -6.71 2.24 -0.90
N VAL A 287 -6.12 2.99 0.04
CA VAL A 287 -4.91 3.78 -0.22
C VAL A 287 -3.88 3.44 0.83
N ASN A 288 -2.76 2.89 0.39
CA ASN A 288 -1.62 2.58 1.25
C ASN A 288 -0.67 3.79 1.28
N ILE A 289 -0.11 4.07 2.45
CA ILE A 289 0.78 5.21 2.72
C ILE A 289 2.27 4.86 2.58
N ARG A 290 2.58 3.91 1.73
CA ARG A 290 3.88 3.30 1.52
C ARG A 290 4.00 2.73 0.11
N HIS A 291 5.19 2.25 -0.21
CA HIS A 291 5.41 1.47 -1.44
C HIS A 291 4.54 0.21 -1.52
N MET A 292 4.23 -0.18 -2.72
CA MET A 292 3.56 -1.46 -3.03
C MET A 292 4.51 -2.65 -2.93
N ALA A 293 3.95 -3.85 -2.75
CA ALA A 293 4.75 -5.08 -2.70
C ALA A 293 5.48 -5.40 -4.03
N TYR A 294 5.06 -4.79 -5.12
CA TYR A 294 5.68 -4.90 -6.45
C TYR A 294 6.45 -3.65 -6.88
N ALA A 295 6.82 -2.76 -5.95
CA ALA A 295 7.64 -1.58 -6.25
C ALA A 295 8.95 -1.96 -6.97
N GLY A 296 9.60 -3.07 -6.58
CA GLY A 296 10.78 -3.58 -7.27
C GLY A 296 10.52 -4.02 -8.71
N VAL A 297 9.35 -4.60 -8.99
CA VAL A 297 8.97 -4.95 -10.36
C VAL A 297 8.79 -3.69 -11.21
N MET A 298 8.20 -2.63 -10.64
CA MET A 298 8.05 -1.33 -11.30
C MET A 298 9.41 -0.67 -11.56
N ALA A 299 10.35 -0.77 -10.62
CA ALA A 299 11.71 -0.27 -10.77
C ALA A 299 12.43 -0.91 -11.97
N HIS A 300 12.32 -2.24 -12.14
CA HIS A 300 12.93 -2.97 -13.25
C HIS A 300 12.38 -2.58 -14.65
N VAL A 301 11.22 -1.95 -14.72
CA VAL A 301 10.64 -1.45 -15.99
C VAL A 301 10.72 0.08 -16.11
N GLY A 302 11.56 0.73 -15.29
CA GLY A 302 11.90 2.14 -15.37
C GLY A 302 11.12 3.09 -14.46
N PHE A 303 10.17 2.59 -13.67
CA PHE A 303 9.47 3.37 -12.66
C PHE A 303 10.04 3.08 -11.28
N ASP A 304 11.18 3.71 -10.96
CA ASP A 304 11.93 3.45 -9.73
C ASP A 304 11.71 4.54 -8.67
N LEU A 305 10.62 4.41 -7.90
CA LEU A 305 10.35 5.30 -6.77
C LEU A 305 11.24 4.99 -5.55
N ILE A 306 11.93 3.85 -5.52
CA ILE A 306 12.86 3.50 -4.46
C ILE A 306 14.10 4.38 -4.58
N GLU A 307 14.65 4.48 -5.80
CA GLU A 307 15.76 5.38 -6.12
C GLU A 307 15.36 6.86 -5.94
N ASP A 308 14.15 7.23 -6.35
CA ASP A 308 13.65 8.59 -6.17
C ASP A 308 13.49 8.94 -4.67
N THR A 309 13.07 7.98 -3.83
CA THR A 309 13.01 8.13 -2.38
C THR A 309 14.41 8.34 -1.77
N ILE A 310 15.42 7.59 -2.24
CA ILE A 310 16.81 7.77 -1.82
C ILE A 310 17.28 9.20 -2.12
N LYS A 311 17.09 9.67 -3.35
CA LYS A 311 17.47 11.05 -3.75
C LYS A 311 16.83 12.10 -2.84
N ILE A 312 15.55 11.96 -2.53
CA ILE A 312 14.84 12.89 -1.66
C ILE A 312 15.43 12.88 -0.24
N MET A 313 15.71 11.71 0.32
CA MET A 313 16.26 11.59 1.66
C MET A 313 17.71 12.13 1.75
N GLU A 314 18.49 11.98 0.67
CA GLU A 314 19.85 12.53 0.60
C GLU A 314 19.87 14.06 0.51
N ASP A 315 18.98 14.65 -0.30
CA ASP A 315 19.02 16.07 -0.62
C ASP A 315 18.09 16.90 0.27
N GLY A 316 17.11 16.27 0.92
CA GLY A 316 16.03 16.95 1.64
C GLY A 316 15.05 17.69 0.72
N ASN A 317 15.07 17.40 -0.59
CA ASN A 317 14.17 17.98 -1.60
C ASN A 317 14.00 17.01 -2.78
N ALA A 318 13.08 17.31 -3.71
CA ALA A 318 12.78 16.50 -4.87
C ALA A 318 13.43 16.98 -6.19
N ASP A 319 14.44 17.85 -6.13
CA ASP A 319 14.99 18.53 -7.31
C ASP A 319 15.66 17.55 -8.30
N ARG A 320 16.26 16.45 -7.78
CA ARG A 320 16.85 15.38 -8.60
C ARG A 320 15.85 14.34 -9.11
N VAL A 321 14.60 14.39 -8.67
CA VAL A 321 13.57 13.45 -9.10
C VAL A 321 12.99 13.91 -10.43
N GLU A 322 12.99 13.01 -11.42
CA GLU A 322 12.35 13.27 -12.68
C GLU A 322 10.83 13.44 -12.51
N ARG A 323 10.29 14.54 -13.01
CA ARG A 323 8.85 14.79 -12.98
C ARG A 323 8.15 14.02 -14.09
N ALA A 324 7.39 13.01 -13.69
CA ALA A 324 6.61 12.18 -14.60
C ALA A 324 5.25 11.79 -13.96
N PRO A 325 4.34 12.77 -13.75
CA PRO A 325 3.04 12.49 -13.11
C PRO A 325 2.20 11.49 -13.91
N PHE A 326 2.45 11.36 -15.20
CA PHE A 326 1.86 10.37 -16.10
C PHE A 326 2.99 9.54 -16.73
N PHE A 327 3.66 8.71 -15.91
CA PHE A 327 4.74 7.87 -16.39
C PHE A 327 4.21 6.80 -17.35
N HIS A 328 4.88 6.67 -18.50
CA HIS A 328 4.56 5.66 -19.51
C HIS A 328 5.69 4.64 -19.64
N TYR A 329 5.34 3.39 -19.48
CA TYR A 329 6.25 2.28 -19.74
C TYR A 329 6.58 2.17 -21.21
N ALA A 330 7.84 1.89 -21.54
CA ALA A 330 8.32 1.85 -22.92
C ALA A 330 7.72 0.71 -23.76
N LYS A 331 7.23 -0.34 -23.09
CA LYS A 331 6.66 -1.55 -23.69
C LYS A 331 5.47 -2.05 -22.89
N PRO A 332 4.59 -2.87 -23.46
CA PRO A 332 3.48 -3.50 -22.73
C PRO A 332 3.98 -4.64 -21.85
N TYR A 333 4.70 -4.30 -20.79
CA TYR A 333 5.21 -5.29 -19.85
C TYR A 333 4.10 -5.95 -19.05
N ILE A 334 4.34 -7.20 -18.67
CA ILE A 334 3.59 -7.95 -17.68
C ILE A 334 4.54 -8.47 -16.60
N PHE A 335 4.02 -8.84 -15.45
CA PHE A 335 4.82 -9.52 -14.44
C PHE A 335 4.09 -10.72 -13.84
N LEU A 336 4.87 -11.69 -13.43
CA LEU A 336 4.43 -12.87 -12.70
C LEU A 336 5.10 -12.90 -11.33
N ARG A 337 4.36 -13.26 -10.30
CA ARG A 337 4.85 -13.44 -8.93
C ARG A 337 4.24 -14.68 -8.32
N ASP A 338 5.01 -15.36 -7.50
CA ASP A 338 4.55 -16.47 -6.67
C ASP A 338 5.28 -16.42 -5.31
N VAL A 339 4.93 -17.30 -4.38
CA VAL A 339 5.42 -17.26 -2.99
C VAL A 339 6.91 -17.56 -2.86
N ASP A 340 7.45 -18.44 -3.66
CA ASP A 340 8.83 -18.98 -3.51
C ASP A 340 9.79 -18.59 -4.64
N VAL A 341 9.39 -17.67 -5.52
CA VAL A 341 10.22 -17.25 -6.66
C VAL A 341 10.36 -15.73 -6.73
N ALA A 342 11.47 -15.27 -7.31
CA ALA A 342 11.61 -13.86 -7.67
C ALA A 342 10.60 -13.49 -8.75
N PRO A 343 10.08 -12.25 -8.78
CA PRO A 343 9.18 -11.79 -9.83
C PRO A 343 9.78 -11.96 -11.22
N ILE A 344 8.96 -12.39 -12.19
CA ILE A 344 9.34 -12.54 -13.59
C ILE A 344 8.67 -11.45 -14.41
N ILE A 345 9.44 -10.77 -15.25
CA ILE A 345 8.96 -9.70 -16.15
C ILE A 345 9.08 -10.18 -17.59
N LEU A 346 8.02 -9.99 -18.36
CA LEU A 346 7.90 -10.44 -19.74
C LEU A 346 7.38 -9.30 -20.63
N GLU A 347 7.68 -9.37 -21.93
CA GLU A 347 7.19 -8.40 -22.92
C GLU A 347 5.81 -8.81 -23.48
N GLY A 348 4.75 -8.55 -22.72
CA GLY A 348 3.37 -8.78 -23.11
C GLY A 348 2.94 -10.26 -23.07
N GLU A 349 1.65 -10.50 -23.31
CA GLU A 349 1.04 -11.83 -23.17
C GLU A 349 1.32 -12.75 -24.37
N SER A 350 1.87 -12.25 -25.47
CA SER A 350 2.23 -13.05 -26.65
C SER A 350 3.26 -14.17 -26.37
N VAL A 351 3.92 -14.11 -25.20
CA VAL A 351 4.85 -15.16 -24.75
C VAL A 351 4.11 -16.43 -24.28
N PHE A 352 2.81 -16.33 -23.95
CA PHE A 352 1.97 -17.48 -23.62
C PHE A 352 1.49 -18.13 -24.91
N LYS A 353 2.15 -19.21 -25.31
CA LYS A 353 1.83 -19.98 -26.51
C LYS A 353 0.94 -21.18 -26.20
#